data_7721e2efdd7c60c92e9ef96350bd81da
#
_entry.id   7721e2efdd7c60c92e9ef96350bd81da
#
_cell.length_a   1.000
_cell.length_b   1.000
_cell.length_c   1.000
_cell.angle_alpha   90.00
_cell.angle_beta   90.00
_cell.angle_gamma   90.00
#
_symmetry.space_group_name_H-M   'P 1'
#
loop_
_entity.id
_entity.type
_entity.pdbx_description
1 polymer ?
#
loop_
_entity_poly.entity_id
_entity_poly.type
_entity_poly.pdbx_seq_one_letter_code
_entity_poly.pdbx_strand_id
1 'polypeptide(L)'
;MNINSWAAAIAALLATTIIGYIQGFLITKTKIPPMICGLGIMTAVKGAGYLICGGVSIYGVPEQFKMLSKGELFGAIPVPVIIMIVLYIAAAWFMKRTYQGRHFYAVGSNIEAAKLSGIKTEKVQRASYVIAGFMAGLAGLIMCARIGQGNANSYAGFEMDVITAVIIGGISFSGGSGKITSALLGALIMGVLKNGLVMAGVSDYWQQVVSGAVLITVVAYDSYQSYKLKHASK
;
A
#
# COMPACT_ATOMS: atom_id res chain seq x y z
N MET A 1 -16.36 -26.94 3.13
CA MET A 1 -15.91 -26.93 1.72
C MET A 1 -14.38 -27.02 1.73
N ASN A 2 -13.81 -28.13 1.21
CA ASN A 2 -12.34 -28.27 1.05
C ASN A 2 -11.90 -27.49 -0.20
N ILE A 3 -11.91 -26.16 -0.12
CA ILE A 3 -11.30 -25.34 -1.17
C ILE A 3 -9.79 -25.40 -0.96
N ASN A 4 -9.05 -25.72 -2.01
CA ASN A 4 -7.60 -25.68 -1.98
C ASN A 4 -7.14 -24.27 -1.55
N SER A 5 -6.35 -24.17 -0.50
CA SER A 5 -5.90 -22.88 0.10
C SER A 5 -5.25 -21.96 -0.93
N TRP A 6 -4.55 -22.52 -1.91
CA TRP A 6 -3.93 -21.77 -2.98
C TRP A 6 -4.96 -21.18 -3.95
N ALA A 7 -6.03 -21.93 -4.23
CA ALA A 7 -7.13 -21.42 -5.05
C ALA A 7 -7.86 -20.26 -4.36
N ALA A 8 -8.07 -20.36 -3.05
CA ALA A 8 -8.64 -19.27 -2.26
C ALA A 8 -7.71 -18.02 -2.24
N ALA A 9 -6.40 -18.22 -2.13
CA ALA A 9 -5.42 -17.12 -2.19
C ALA A 9 -5.43 -16.42 -3.55
N ILE A 10 -5.47 -17.18 -4.65
CA ILE A 10 -5.56 -16.62 -6.00
C ILE A 10 -6.87 -15.85 -6.17
N ALA A 11 -8.00 -16.41 -5.71
CA ALA A 11 -9.30 -15.74 -5.76
C ALA A 11 -9.29 -14.41 -4.97
N ALA A 12 -8.66 -14.38 -3.79
CA ALA A 12 -8.50 -13.16 -3.01
C ALA A 12 -7.64 -12.10 -3.73
N LEU A 13 -6.52 -12.51 -4.34
CA LEU A 13 -5.69 -11.61 -5.16
C LEU A 13 -6.45 -11.05 -6.37
N LEU A 14 -7.22 -11.88 -7.04
CA LEU A 14 -8.07 -11.43 -8.16
C LEU A 14 -9.12 -10.44 -7.67
N ALA A 15 -9.79 -10.73 -6.56
CA ALA A 15 -10.81 -9.85 -5.99
C ALA A 15 -10.23 -8.47 -5.64
N THR A 16 -9.09 -8.40 -4.94
CA THR A 16 -8.45 -7.12 -4.60
C THR A 16 -7.94 -6.37 -5.83
N THR A 17 -7.45 -7.08 -6.84
CA THR A 17 -7.03 -6.49 -8.12
C THR A 17 -8.22 -5.90 -8.88
N ILE A 18 -9.36 -6.60 -8.89
CA ILE A 18 -10.61 -6.10 -9.49
C ILE A 18 -11.12 -4.87 -8.74
N ILE A 19 -11.07 -4.87 -7.41
CA ILE A 19 -11.42 -3.68 -6.59
C ILE A 19 -10.51 -2.50 -6.96
N GLY A 20 -9.22 -2.71 -7.10
CA GLY A 20 -8.28 -1.69 -7.59
C GLY A 20 -8.64 -1.18 -8.99
N TYR A 21 -9.03 -2.06 -9.90
CA TYR A 21 -9.50 -1.67 -11.23
C TYR A 21 -10.78 -0.82 -11.18
N ILE A 22 -11.76 -1.23 -10.35
CA ILE A 22 -13.01 -0.48 -10.14
C ILE A 22 -12.70 0.91 -9.59
N GLN A 23 -11.82 1.01 -8.60
CA GLN A 23 -11.38 2.29 -8.05
C GLN A 23 -10.75 3.19 -9.12
N GLY A 24 -9.81 2.67 -9.88
CA GLY A 24 -9.16 3.40 -10.96
C GLY A 24 -10.13 3.81 -12.07
N PHE A 25 -11.11 2.96 -12.39
CA PHE A 25 -12.16 3.27 -13.35
C PHE A 25 -13.06 4.40 -12.86
N LEU A 26 -13.54 4.33 -11.63
CA LEU A 26 -14.37 5.37 -11.04
C LEU A 26 -13.65 6.72 -11.04
N ILE A 27 -12.42 6.78 -10.51
CA ILE A 27 -11.64 8.04 -10.44
C ILE A 27 -11.43 8.64 -11.83
N THR A 28 -11.07 7.82 -12.82
CA THR A 28 -10.76 8.32 -14.17
C THR A 28 -12.01 8.74 -14.97
N LYS A 29 -13.16 8.13 -14.73
CA LYS A 29 -14.40 8.42 -15.47
C LYS A 29 -15.27 9.47 -14.81
N THR A 30 -15.42 9.40 -13.48
CA THR A 30 -16.32 10.30 -12.75
C THR A 30 -15.61 11.54 -12.21
N LYS A 31 -14.28 11.62 -12.31
CA LYS A 31 -13.44 12.71 -11.78
C LYS A 31 -13.62 12.94 -10.27
N ILE A 32 -14.08 11.94 -9.53
CA ILE A 32 -14.17 11.99 -8.06
C ILE A 32 -12.77 12.18 -7.49
N PRO A 33 -12.57 13.01 -6.47
CA PRO A 33 -11.29 13.12 -5.78
C PRO A 33 -10.80 11.74 -5.30
N PRO A 34 -9.55 11.36 -5.62
CA PRO A 34 -9.02 10.01 -5.33
C PRO A 34 -9.13 9.60 -3.86
N MET A 35 -8.92 10.53 -2.94
CA MET A 35 -9.03 10.30 -1.51
C MET A 35 -10.44 9.87 -1.10
N ILE A 36 -11.47 10.59 -1.59
CA ILE A 36 -12.88 10.31 -1.25
C ILE A 36 -13.29 8.94 -1.81
N CYS A 37 -12.91 8.67 -3.07
CA CYS A 37 -13.17 7.38 -3.69
C CYS A 37 -12.49 6.22 -2.92
N GLY A 38 -11.23 6.42 -2.50
CA GLY A 38 -10.48 5.44 -1.71
C GLY A 38 -11.15 5.15 -0.36
N LEU A 39 -11.54 6.16 0.39
CA LEU A 39 -12.25 6.01 1.67
C LEU A 39 -13.58 5.30 1.51
N GLY A 40 -14.34 5.64 0.46
CA GLY A 40 -15.61 4.98 0.15
C GLY A 40 -15.44 3.49 -0.15
N ILE A 41 -14.48 3.13 -1.00
CA ILE A 41 -14.18 1.73 -1.34
C ILE A 41 -13.65 0.98 -0.11
N MET A 42 -12.77 1.57 0.67
CA MET A 42 -12.27 0.99 1.92
C MET A 42 -13.42 0.62 2.85
N THR A 43 -14.35 1.55 3.08
CA THR A 43 -15.52 1.33 3.93
C THR A 43 -16.44 0.24 3.38
N ALA A 44 -16.70 0.25 2.07
CA ALA A 44 -17.54 -0.76 1.40
C ALA A 44 -16.91 -2.16 1.49
N VAL A 45 -15.60 -2.29 1.20
CA VAL A 45 -14.88 -3.57 1.26
C VAL A 45 -14.80 -4.09 2.70
N LYS A 46 -14.57 -3.20 3.67
CA LYS A 46 -14.59 -3.56 5.10
C LYS A 46 -15.97 -4.06 5.51
N GLY A 47 -17.04 -3.38 5.10
CA GLY A 47 -18.42 -3.82 5.32
C GLY A 47 -18.72 -5.18 4.70
N ALA A 48 -18.30 -5.41 3.44
CA ALA A 48 -18.42 -6.70 2.78
C ALA A 48 -17.66 -7.81 3.54
N GLY A 49 -16.46 -7.50 4.03
CA GLY A 49 -15.68 -8.40 4.88
C GLY A 49 -16.46 -8.81 6.14
N TYR A 50 -17.08 -7.86 6.83
CA TYR A 50 -17.92 -8.18 8.01
C TYR A 50 -19.15 -9.04 7.67
N LEU A 51 -19.80 -8.80 6.54
CA LEU A 51 -20.93 -9.62 6.07
C LEU A 51 -20.49 -11.06 5.80
N ILE A 52 -19.30 -11.27 5.22
CA ILE A 52 -18.78 -12.60 4.90
C ILE A 52 -18.38 -13.37 6.16
N CYS A 53 -17.73 -12.71 7.13
CA CYS A 53 -17.24 -13.38 8.34
C CYS A 53 -18.19 -13.29 9.55
N GLY A 54 -19.37 -12.66 9.39
CA GLY A 54 -20.33 -12.47 10.50
C GLY A 54 -19.77 -11.65 11.67
N GLY A 55 -18.75 -10.82 11.42
CA GLY A 55 -18.10 -9.98 12.44
C GLY A 55 -17.11 -10.73 13.34
N VAL A 56 -16.90 -12.03 13.15
CA VAL A 56 -15.98 -12.86 13.94
C VAL A 56 -14.72 -13.22 13.15
N SER A 57 -13.66 -13.51 13.88
CA SER A 57 -12.42 -14.02 13.25
C SER A 57 -12.63 -15.44 12.74
N ILE A 58 -12.19 -15.70 11.51
CA ILE A 58 -12.19 -17.04 10.90
C ILE A 58 -10.83 -17.67 11.17
N TYR A 59 -10.81 -18.72 11.98
CA TYR A 59 -9.63 -19.51 12.33
C TYR A 59 -9.46 -20.69 11.39
N GLY A 60 -8.31 -21.35 11.47
CA GLY A 60 -8.07 -22.59 10.74
C GLY A 60 -7.36 -22.40 9.40
N VAL A 61 -6.52 -21.37 9.30
CA VAL A 61 -5.62 -21.23 8.14
C VAL A 61 -4.69 -22.45 8.05
N PRO A 62 -4.68 -23.18 6.91
CA PRO A 62 -3.89 -24.39 6.75
C PRO A 62 -2.39 -24.15 6.94
N GLU A 63 -1.69 -25.14 7.52
CA GLU A 63 -0.25 -25.05 7.79
C GLU A 63 0.58 -24.77 6.53
N GLN A 64 0.20 -25.33 5.39
CA GLN A 64 0.85 -25.08 4.10
C GLN A 64 0.81 -23.60 3.71
N PHE A 65 -0.27 -22.89 4.08
CA PHE A 65 -0.42 -21.46 3.82
C PHE A 65 0.37 -20.64 4.84
N LYS A 66 0.48 -21.10 6.08
CA LYS A 66 1.30 -20.44 7.11
C LYS A 66 2.79 -20.46 6.77
N MET A 67 3.26 -21.40 5.95
CA MET A 67 4.62 -21.39 5.41
C MET A 67 4.97 -20.13 4.64
N LEU A 68 3.98 -19.45 4.06
CA LEU A 68 4.17 -18.17 3.37
C LEU A 68 4.70 -17.07 4.30
N SER A 69 4.42 -17.18 5.61
CA SER A 69 4.86 -16.20 6.62
C SER A 69 5.85 -16.75 7.62
N LYS A 70 5.75 -18.04 7.98
CA LYS A 70 6.61 -18.69 8.97
C LYS A 70 7.76 -19.48 8.33
N GLY A 71 7.72 -19.67 7.00
CA GLY A 71 8.80 -20.36 6.28
C GLY A 71 10.10 -19.57 6.38
N GLU A 72 11.19 -20.28 6.61
CA GLU A 72 12.55 -19.72 6.61
C GLU A 72 13.34 -20.33 5.47
N LEU A 73 13.96 -19.50 4.67
CA LEU A 73 14.91 -19.94 3.65
C LEU A 73 16.30 -19.95 4.27
N PHE A 74 17.02 -21.07 4.14
CA PHE A 74 18.33 -21.30 4.76
C PHE A 74 18.33 -21.20 6.30
N GLY A 75 17.19 -21.40 6.98
CA GLY A 75 17.09 -21.37 8.43
C GLY A 75 17.33 -20.02 9.12
N ALA A 76 17.35 -18.91 8.34
CA ALA A 76 17.64 -17.59 8.90
C ALA A 76 16.76 -16.45 8.32
N ILE A 77 16.30 -16.56 7.07
CA ILE A 77 15.59 -15.46 6.39
C ILE A 77 14.11 -15.81 6.23
N PRO A 78 13.19 -15.06 6.88
CA PRO A 78 11.75 -15.26 6.70
C PRO A 78 11.30 -15.05 5.26
N VAL A 79 10.43 -15.93 4.76
CA VAL A 79 9.88 -15.84 3.39
C VAL A 79 9.27 -14.45 3.06
N PRO A 80 8.54 -13.78 3.95
CA PRO A 80 8.04 -12.42 3.67
C PRO A 80 9.12 -11.39 3.33
N VAL A 81 10.30 -11.51 3.94
CA VAL A 81 11.44 -10.61 3.64
C VAL A 81 11.95 -10.84 2.23
N ILE A 82 12.00 -12.08 1.79
CA ILE A 82 12.42 -12.43 0.42
C ILE A 82 11.41 -11.88 -0.59
N ILE A 83 10.11 -12.11 -0.34
CA ILE A 83 9.03 -11.57 -1.18
C ILE A 83 9.14 -10.04 -1.26
N MET A 84 9.34 -9.38 -0.13
CA MET A 84 9.53 -7.93 -0.06
C MET A 84 10.71 -7.47 -0.93
N ILE A 85 11.89 -8.08 -0.77
CA ILE A 85 13.09 -7.72 -1.53
C ILE A 85 12.87 -7.90 -3.03
N VAL A 86 12.29 -9.04 -3.44
CA VAL A 86 12.00 -9.33 -4.86
C VAL A 86 11.04 -8.29 -5.43
N LEU A 87 9.97 -7.95 -4.71
CA LEU A 87 9.00 -6.95 -5.15
C LEU A 87 9.61 -5.55 -5.24
N TYR A 88 10.46 -5.16 -4.28
CA TYR A 88 11.16 -3.86 -4.33
C TYR A 88 12.14 -3.79 -5.50
N ILE A 89 12.91 -4.84 -5.76
CA ILE A 89 13.81 -4.91 -6.91
C ILE A 89 13.02 -4.82 -8.22
N ALA A 90 11.94 -5.60 -8.35
CA ALA A 90 11.08 -5.60 -9.52
C ALA A 90 10.44 -4.23 -9.75
N ALA A 91 9.88 -3.61 -8.70
CA ALA A 91 9.27 -2.28 -8.78
C ALA A 91 10.31 -1.19 -9.10
N ALA A 92 11.49 -1.23 -8.50
CA ALA A 92 12.57 -0.29 -8.78
C ALA A 92 13.07 -0.41 -10.23
N TRP A 93 13.23 -1.62 -10.71
CA TRP A 93 13.59 -1.88 -12.12
C TRP A 93 12.48 -1.40 -13.06
N PHE A 94 11.22 -1.73 -12.78
CA PHE A 94 10.06 -1.31 -13.56
C PHE A 94 10.00 0.22 -13.66
N MET A 95 10.04 0.92 -12.54
CA MET A 95 9.92 2.39 -12.50
C MET A 95 11.13 3.08 -13.19
N LYS A 96 12.34 2.54 -13.06
CA LYS A 96 13.56 3.16 -13.59
C LYS A 96 13.82 2.83 -15.07
N ARG A 97 13.51 1.61 -15.49
CA ARG A 97 13.94 1.07 -16.81
C ARG A 97 12.82 0.99 -17.83
N THR A 98 11.54 0.96 -17.41
CA THR A 98 10.46 0.77 -18.38
C THR A 98 9.90 2.12 -18.87
N TYR A 99 9.34 2.08 -20.06
CA TYR A 99 8.61 3.19 -20.64
C TYR A 99 7.38 3.56 -19.82
N GLN A 100 6.68 2.56 -19.30
CA GLN A 100 5.51 2.74 -18.46
C GLN A 100 5.86 3.39 -17.11
N GLY A 101 6.99 3.02 -16.49
CA GLY A 101 7.47 3.65 -15.27
C GLY A 101 7.66 5.17 -15.42
N ARG A 102 8.18 5.62 -16.55
CA ARG A 102 8.32 7.06 -16.84
C ARG A 102 6.97 7.76 -16.99
N HIS A 103 5.96 7.07 -17.55
CA HIS A 103 4.61 7.62 -17.65
C HIS A 103 3.96 7.83 -16.27
N PHE A 104 4.22 6.96 -15.28
CA PHE A 104 3.73 7.18 -13.91
C PHE A 104 4.28 8.48 -13.32
N TYR A 105 5.57 8.76 -13.48
CA TYR A 105 6.16 10.02 -13.02
C TYR A 105 5.59 11.23 -13.78
N ALA A 106 5.47 11.15 -15.10
CA ALA A 106 4.95 12.23 -15.91
C ALA A 106 3.48 12.59 -15.53
N VAL A 107 2.62 11.57 -15.42
CA VAL A 107 1.21 11.77 -15.06
C VAL A 107 1.07 12.25 -13.61
N GLY A 108 1.91 11.74 -12.69
CA GLY A 108 1.93 12.17 -11.30
C GLY A 108 2.39 13.61 -11.12
N SER A 109 3.31 14.08 -11.96
CA SER A 109 3.86 15.44 -11.91
C SER A 109 2.87 16.49 -12.46
N ASN A 110 2.34 16.24 -13.66
CA ASN A 110 1.34 17.12 -14.28
C ASN A 110 0.51 16.36 -15.31
N ILE A 111 -0.75 16.09 -14.97
CA ILE A 111 -1.69 15.33 -15.80
C ILE A 111 -1.95 16.01 -17.14
N GLU A 112 -2.13 17.34 -17.14
CA GLU A 112 -2.43 18.10 -18.35
C GLU A 112 -1.23 18.12 -19.31
N ALA A 113 -0.03 18.37 -18.80
CA ALA A 113 1.19 18.32 -19.60
C ALA A 113 1.44 16.92 -20.18
N ALA A 114 1.21 15.88 -19.38
CA ALA A 114 1.33 14.49 -19.84
C ALA A 114 0.31 14.18 -20.95
N LYS A 115 -0.92 14.68 -20.83
CA LYS A 115 -1.97 14.52 -21.85
C LYS A 115 -1.59 15.22 -23.15
N LEU A 116 -1.09 16.46 -23.06
CA LEU A 116 -0.61 17.22 -24.23
C LEU A 116 0.58 16.52 -24.93
N SER A 117 1.40 15.80 -24.17
CA SER A 117 2.50 14.97 -24.69
C SER A 117 2.03 13.62 -25.28
N GLY A 118 0.71 13.41 -25.43
CA GLY A 118 0.17 12.19 -26.05
C GLY A 118 0.06 10.99 -25.11
N ILE A 119 0.35 11.12 -23.81
CA ILE A 119 0.24 10.03 -22.84
C ILE A 119 -1.23 9.76 -22.53
N LYS A 120 -1.65 8.49 -22.60
CA LYS A 120 -2.99 8.06 -22.22
C LYS A 120 -3.14 8.05 -20.69
N THR A 121 -3.30 9.25 -20.09
CA THR A 121 -3.28 9.47 -18.63
C THR A 121 -4.26 8.60 -17.86
N GLU A 122 -5.48 8.38 -18.38
CA GLU A 122 -6.47 7.49 -17.75
C GLU A 122 -5.99 6.04 -17.62
N LYS A 123 -5.29 5.51 -18.65
CA LYS A 123 -4.76 4.14 -18.58
C LYS A 123 -3.66 4.02 -17.54
N VAL A 124 -2.79 5.03 -17.46
CA VAL A 124 -1.70 5.07 -16.48
C VAL A 124 -2.27 5.15 -15.06
N GLN A 125 -3.25 6.02 -14.82
CA GLN A 125 -3.91 6.12 -13.52
C GLN A 125 -4.61 4.81 -13.14
N ARG A 126 -5.38 4.19 -14.04
CA ARG A 126 -6.01 2.88 -13.76
C ARG A 126 -4.99 1.81 -13.43
N ALA A 127 -3.89 1.75 -14.18
CA ALA A 127 -2.83 0.79 -13.93
C ALA A 127 -2.22 0.95 -12.53
N SER A 128 -2.05 2.18 -12.02
CA SER A 128 -1.55 2.40 -10.66
C SER A 128 -2.48 1.84 -9.58
N TYR A 129 -3.81 2.01 -9.73
CA TYR A 129 -4.78 1.44 -8.79
C TYR A 129 -4.88 -0.09 -8.89
N VAL A 130 -4.75 -0.66 -10.07
CA VAL A 130 -4.68 -2.12 -10.26
C VAL A 130 -3.47 -2.71 -9.54
N ILE A 131 -2.30 -2.09 -9.73
CA ILE A 131 -1.07 -2.51 -9.04
C ILE A 131 -1.22 -2.36 -7.53
N ALA A 132 -1.78 -1.25 -7.05
CA ALA A 132 -2.02 -1.03 -5.63
C ALA A 132 -2.97 -2.08 -5.03
N GLY A 133 -4.08 -2.40 -5.72
CA GLY A 133 -5.02 -3.45 -5.31
C GLY A 133 -4.37 -4.83 -5.23
N PHE A 134 -3.55 -5.19 -6.22
CA PHE A 134 -2.79 -6.43 -6.22
C PHE A 134 -1.79 -6.50 -5.04
N MET A 135 -1.02 -5.44 -4.82
CA MET A 135 -0.06 -5.38 -3.72
C MET A 135 -0.72 -5.41 -2.35
N ALA A 136 -1.87 -4.73 -2.19
CA ALA A 136 -2.66 -4.77 -0.97
C ALA A 136 -3.19 -6.19 -0.68
N GLY A 137 -3.68 -6.88 -1.72
CA GLY A 137 -4.09 -8.27 -1.61
C GLY A 137 -2.97 -9.21 -1.19
N LEU A 138 -1.78 -9.04 -1.78
CA LEU A 138 -0.61 -9.82 -1.44
C LEU A 138 -0.18 -9.58 0.01
N ALA A 139 -0.15 -8.32 0.46
CA ALA A 139 0.14 -7.97 1.83
C ALA A 139 -0.88 -8.58 2.81
N GLY A 140 -2.18 -8.52 2.46
CA GLY A 140 -3.26 -9.12 3.25
C GLY A 140 -3.11 -10.65 3.39
N LEU A 141 -2.71 -11.35 2.32
CA LEU A 141 -2.44 -12.78 2.36
C LEU A 141 -1.26 -13.14 3.26
N ILE A 142 -0.16 -12.39 3.19
CA ILE A 142 1.01 -12.59 4.05
C ILE A 142 0.63 -12.35 5.52
N MET A 143 -0.17 -11.32 5.79
CA MET A 143 -0.65 -11.01 7.14
C MET A 143 -1.63 -12.06 7.67
N CYS A 144 -2.55 -12.56 6.84
CA CYS A 144 -3.44 -13.67 7.18
C CYS A 144 -2.62 -14.94 7.54
N ALA A 145 -1.61 -15.24 6.74
CA ALA A 145 -0.69 -16.36 7.01
C ALA A 145 0.09 -16.16 8.32
N ARG A 146 0.50 -14.93 8.63
CA ARG A 146 1.27 -14.59 9.83
C ARG A 146 0.45 -14.75 11.12
N ILE A 147 -0.78 -14.25 11.11
CA ILE A 147 -1.66 -14.28 12.29
C ILE A 147 -2.34 -15.65 12.42
N GLY A 148 -2.52 -16.38 11.30
CA GLY A 148 -3.20 -17.67 11.27
C GLY A 148 -4.72 -17.57 11.34
N GLN A 149 -5.28 -16.37 11.11
CA GLN A 149 -6.72 -16.10 11.08
C GLN A 149 -7.06 -15.00 10.08
N GLY A 150 -8.29 -14.99 9.58
CA GLY A 150 -8.89 -13.91 8.81
C GLY A 150 -9.81 -13.07 9.70
N ASN A 151 -9.61 -11.75 9.73
CA ASN A 151 -10.45 -10.83 10.49
C ASN A 151 -10.61 -9.52 9.71
N ALA A 152 -11.84 -9.08 9.51
CA ALA A 152 -12.15 -7.86 8.76
C ALA A 152 -11.68 -6.56 9.47
N ASN A 153 -11.37 -6.63 10.76
CA ASN A 153 -10.87 -5.48 11.52
C ASN A 153 -9.36 -5.49 11.74
N SER A 154 -8.67 -6.52 11.25
CA SER A 154 -7.21 -6.57 11.36
C SER A 154 -6.57 -5.39 10.62
N TYR A 155 -5.59 -4.78 11.27
CA TYR A 155 -4.82 -3.67 10.69
C TYR A 155 -5.64 -2.42 10.34
N ALA A 156 -6.77 -2.16 11.00
CA ALA A 156 -7.47 -0.88 10.88
C ALA A 156 -6.53 0.28 11.27
N GLY A 157 -6.41 1.30 10.40
CA GLY A 157 -5.49 2.42 10.59
C GLY A 157 -4.08 2.20 10.01
N PHE A 158 -3.74 0.99 9.56
CA PHE A 158 -2.43 0.70 8.99
C PHE A 158 -2.15 1.49 7.69
N GLU A 159 -3.20 1.90 6.99
CA GLU A 159 -3.12 2.77 5.82
C GLU A 159 -2.41 4.10 6.14
N MET A 160 -2.63 4.66 7.32
CA MET A 160 -1.97 5.89 7.76
C MET A 160 -0.47 5.68 8.01
N ASP A 161 -0.09 4.54 8.54
CA ASP A 161 1.31 4.17 8.74
C ASP A 161 2.05 4.01 7.41
N VAL A 162 1.38 3.39 6.42
CA VAL A 162 1.96 3.21 5.08
C VAL A 162 2.15 4.56 4.39
N ILE A 163 1.15 5.46 4.45
CA ILE A 163 1.26 6.82 3.91
C ILE A 163 2.42 7.55 4.58
N THR A 164 2.49 7.50 5.91
CA THR A 164 3.57 8.14 6.69
C THR A 164 4.94 7.60 6.28
N ALA A 165 5.09 6.29 6.17
CA ALA A 165 6.33 5.65 5.76
C ALA A 165 6.79 6.13 4.37
N VAL A 166 5.87 6.21 3.41
CA VAL A 166 6.18 6.63 2.03
C VAL A 166 6.64 8.09 2.00
N ILE A 167 5.98 8.97 2.76
CA ILE A 167 6.32 10.41 2.81
C ILE A 167 7.64 10.63 3.55
N ILE A 168 7.89 9.94 4.68
CA ILE A 168 9.19 9.96 5.39
C ILE A 168 10.31 9.51 4.46
N GLY A 169 10.04 8.53 3.60
CA GLY A 169 10.96 8.08 2.58
C GLY A 169 11.27 9.13 1.50
N GLY A 170 10.58 10.28 1.49
CA GLY A 170 10.79 11.36 0.53
C GLY A 170 10.06 11.16 -0.80
N ILE A 171 8.96 10.41 -0.80
CA ILE A 171 8.02 10.38 -1.92
C ILE A 171 6.98 11.46 -1.67
N SER A 172 6.84 12.41 -2.61
CA SER A 172 5.92 13.53 -2.46
C SER A 172 4.47 13.07 -2.41
N PHE A 173 3.72 13.59 -1.45
CA PHE A 173 2.28 13.41 -1.35
C PHE A 173 1.53 13.98 -2.57
N SER A 174 2.06 15.05 -3.18
CA SER A 174 1.50 15.66 -4.39
C SER A 174 1.74 14.81 -5.64
N GLY A 175 2.57 13.77 -5.59
CA GLY A 175 2.86 12.87 -6.69
C GLY A 175 4.02 13.35 -7.59
N GLY A 176 4.36 12.52 -8.58
CA GLY A 176 5.33 12.82 -9.64
C GLY A 176 6.80 12.79 -9.24
N SER A 177 7.13 12.67 -7.96
CA SER A 177 8.51 12.63 -7.47
C SER A 177 8.71 11.59 -6.37
N GLY A 178 9.91 11.03 -6.30
CA GLY A 178 10.30 10.02 -5.32
C GLY A 178 10.97 8.80 -5.98
N LYS A 179 11.53 7.93 -5.14
CA LYS A 179 12.19 6.69 -5.59
C LYS A 179 11.64 5.51 -4.79
N ILE A 180 11.52 4.35 -5.42
CA ILE A 180 11.08 3.11 -4.74
C ILE A 180 12.02 2.75 -3.57
N THR A 181 13.33 2.95 -3.74
CA THR A 181 14.31 2.75 -2.66
C THR A 181 14.07 3.63 -1.44
N SER A 182 13.57 4.84 -1.66
CA SER A 182 13.21 5.76 -0.59
C SER A 182 11.98 5.28 0.19
N ALA A 183 10.99 4.68 -0.48
CA ALA A 183 9.85 4.05 0.20
C ALA A 183 10.28 2.93 1.14
N LEU A 184 11.28 2.12 0.75
CA LEU A 184 11.84 1.07 1.60
C LEU A 184 12.47 1.66 2.85
N LEU A 185 13.27 2.72 2.72
CA LEU A 185 13.87 3.39 3.86
C LEU A 185 12.81 3.97 4.82
N GLY A 186 11.77 4.60 4.29
CA GLY A 186 10.66 5.09 5.08
C GLY A 186 9.91 3.97 5.82
N ALA A 187 9.67 2.83 5.16
CA ALA A 187 9.06 1.67 5.79
C ALA A 187 9.93 1.09 6.92
N LEU A 188 11.25 1.04 6.72
CA LEU A 188 12.20 0.61 7.77
C LEU A 188 12.20 1.58 8.96
N ILE A 189 12.21 2.90 8.73
CA ILE A 189 12.15 3.90 9.78
C ILE A 189 10.86 3.74 10.60
N MET A 190 9.70 3.64 9.96
CA MET A 190 8.43 3.42 10.66
C MET A 190 8.39 2.08 11.39
N GLY A 191 8.94 1.03 10.79
CA GLY A 191 9.04 -0.28 11.42
C GLY A 191 9.90 -0.26 12.69
N VAL A 192 11.06 0.38 12.64
CA VAL A 192 11.95 0.54 13.81
C VAL A 192 11.29 1.40 14.88
N LEU A 193 10.65 2.51 14.49
CA LEU A 193 9.94 3.38 15.42
C LEU A 193 8.84 2.61 16.16
N LYS A 194 7.96 1.91 15.45
CA LYS A 194 6.89 1.14 16.07
C LYS A 194 7.41 0.01 16.95
N ASN A 195 8.38 -0.75 16.47
CA ASN A 195 8.97 -1.82 17.26
C ASN A 195 9.66 -1.28 18.52
N GLY A 196 10.35 -0.15 18.42
CA GLY A 196 10.95 0.53 19.55
C GLY A 196 9.92 0.97 20.60
N LEU A 197 8.77 1.52 20.18
CA LEU A 197 7.67 1.89 21.08
C LEU A 197 7.08 0.66 21.79
N VAL A 198 6.91 -0.46 21.08
CA VAL A 198 6.46 -1.72 21.66
C VAL A 198 7.45 -2.23 22.70
N MET A 199 8.75 -2.22 22.38
CA MET A 199 9.82 -2.66 23.31
C MET A 199 9.93 -1.75 24.53
N ALA A 200 9.63 -0.46 24.40
CA ALA A 200 9.56 0.50 25.49
C ALA A 200 8.28 0.35 26.35
N GLY A 201 7.41 -0.59 26.06
CA GLY A 201 6.16 -0.83 26.80
C GLY A 201 5.10 0.24 26.58
N VAL A 202 5.22 1.02 25.48
CA VAL A 202 4.23 2.06 25.17
C VAL A 202 2.94 1.41 24.65
N SER A 203 1.79 1.79 25.24
CA SER A 203 0.49 1.22 24.85
C SER A 203 0.14 1.54 23.41
N ASP A 204 -0.67 0.67 22.78
CA ASP A 204 -1.13 0.82 21.38
C ASP A 204 -1.84 2.16 21.14
N TYR A 205 -2.52 2.70 22.14
CA TYR A 205 -3.16 4.01 22.04
C TYR A 205 -2.16 5.15 21.87
N TRP A 206 -1.07 5.13 22.61
CA TRP A 206 0.02 6.11 22.48
C TRP A 206 0.76 5.95 21.17
N GLN A 207 0.94 4.71 20.69
CA GLN A 207 1.54 4.46 19.38
C GLN A 207 0.71 5.09 18.25
N GLN A 208 -0.63 5.05 18.34
CA GLN A 208 -1.51 5.72 17.38
C GLN A 208 -1.35 7.26 17.43
N VAL A 209 -1.25 7.84 18.63
CA VAL A 209 -1.00 9.29 18.80
C VAL A 209 0.33 9.69 18.16
N VAL A 210 1.38 8.93 18.42
CA VAL A 210 2.72 9.18 17.84
C VAL A 210 2.67 9.06 16.32
N SER A 211 2.06 8.01 15.77
CA SER A 211 1.93 7.83 14.33
C SER A 211 1.17 8.99 13.67
N GLY A 212 0.07 9.44 14.29
CA GLY A 212 -0.68 10.60 13.80
C GLY A 212 0.11 11.90 13.84
N ALA A 213 0.84 12.15 14.93
CA ALA A 213 1.70 13.33 15.06
C ALA A 213 2.84 13.33 14.03
N VAL A 214 3.47 12.17 13.81
CA VAL A 214 4.52 12.00 12.80
C VAL A 214 3.94 12.25 11.40
N LEU A 215 2.76 11.70 11.07
CA LEU A 215 2.10 11.92 9.80
C LEU A 215 1.87 13.41 9.54
N ILE A 216 1.27 14.13 10.50
CA ILE A 216 0.97 15.57 10.35
C ILE A 216 2.26 16.35 10.14
N THR A 217 3.31 16.07 10.93
CA THR A 217 4.58 16.78 10.84
C THR A 217 5.24 16.58 9.47
N VAL A 218 5.24 15.34 8.98
CA VAL A 218 5.90 15.01 7.72
C VAL A 218 5.12 15.56 6.52
N VAL A 219 3.79 15.48 6.53
CA VAL A 219 2.94 16.07 5.48
C VAL A 219 3.05 17.59 5.47
N ALA A 220 3.08 18.23 6.64
CA ALA A 220 3.28 19.68 6.75
C ALA A 220 4.64 20.11 6.16
N TYR A 221 5.68 19.33 6.45
CA TYR A 221 7.02 19.58 5.90
C TYR A 221 7.08 19.41 4.38
N ASP A 222 6.50 18.32 3.82
CA ASP A 222 6.42 18.09 2.36
C ASP A 222 5.63 19.21 1.66
N SER A 223 4.50 19.62 2.23
CA SER A 223 3.70 20.71 1.72
C SER A 223 4.45 22.05 1.72
N TYR A 224 5.18 22.34 2.79
CA TYR A 224 6.00 23.55 2.89
C TYR A 224 7.14 23.57 1.85
N GLN A 225 7.82 22.44 1.67
CA GLN A 225 8.87 22.32 0.64
C GLN A 225 8.28 22.50 -0.78
N SER A 226 7.15 21.88 -1.07
CA SER A 226 6.48 22.01 -2.36
C SER A 226 6.04 23.43 -2.64
N TYR A 227 5.55 24.15 -1.62
CA TYR A 227 5.20 25.57 -1.73
C TYR A 227 6.44 26.44 -2.06
N LYS A 228 7.54 26.21 -1.35
CA LYS A 228 8.79 26.97 -1.54
C LYS A 228 9.37 26.79 -2.95
N LEU A 229 9.35 25.57 -3.48
CA LEU A 229 9.82 25.27 -4.84
C LEU A 229 8.97 25.94 -5.91
N LYS A 230 7.65 25.98 -5.75
CA LYS A 230 6.74 26.66 -6.70
C LYS A 230 6.92 28.18 -6.72
N HIS A 231 7.37 28.81 -5.64
CA HIS A 231 7.58 30.26 -5.56
C HIS A 231 9.02 30.67 -5.91
N ALA A 232 9.99 29.78 -5.81
CA ALA A 232 11.36 30.01 -6.24
C ALA A 232 11.57 29.94 -7.76
N SER A 233 10.59 29.39 -8.50
CA SER A 233 10.62 29.26 -9.98
C SER A 233 9.82 30.35 -10.69
N LYS A 234 9.32 31.36 -9.95
CA LYS A 234 8.76 32.61 -10.48
C LYS A 234 9.78 33.74 -10.35
#